data_44f30805d178f2a6dce3fc21bbe951a7
#
_entry.id   44f30805d178f2a6dce3fc21bbe951a7
#
_cell.length_a   1.000
_cell.length_b   1.000
_cell.length_c   1.000
_cell.angle_alpha   90.00
_cell.angle_beta   90.00
_cell.angle_gamma   90.00
#
_symmetry.space_group_name_H-M   'P 1'
#
loop_
_entity.id
_entity.type
_entity.pdbx_description
1 polymer ?
#
loop_
_entity_poly.entity_id
_entity_poly.type
_entity_poly.pdbx_seq_one_letter_code
_entity_poly.pdbx_strand_id
1 'polypeptide(L)'
;MTISKEDRELLDMLRKATPERKNLMLITLTAGAHLDGITEFELPQCSLAEYKRHIKALRQMQHTDPTPYIRQVATKGIELIREVCPIK
;
A
#
# COMPACT_ATOMS: atom_id res chain seq x y z
N MET A 1 12.08 -27.66 7.91
CA MET A 1 12.13 -26.35 8.57
C MET A 1 10.74 -26.00 9.07
N THR A 2 10.61 -25.74 10.36
CA THR A 2 9.29 -25.46 10.95
C THR A 2 8.99 -23.97 10.83
N ILE A 3 7.89 -23.64 10.14
CA ILE A 3 7.43 -22.27 10.03
C ILE A 3 6.80 -21.88 11.37
N SER A 4 7.13 -20.71 11.90
CA SER A 4 6.54 -20.24 13.15
C SER A 4 5.03 -20.05 13.02
N LYS A 5 4.34 -20.06 14.14
CA LYS A 5 2.87 -19.87 14.14
C LYS A 5 2.49 -18.51 13.58
N GLU A 6 3.26 -17.45 13.92
CA GLU A 6 3.03 -16.10 13.41
C GLU A 6 3.23 -16.04 11.91
N ASP A 7 4.27 -16.67 11.38
CA ASP A 7 4.54 -16.70 9.94
C ASP A 7 3.43 -17.44 9.20
N ARG A 8 2.93 -18.53 9.79
CA ARG A 8 1.81 -19.28 9.19
C ARG A 8 0.54 -18.44 9.15
N GLU A 9 0.26 -17.69 10.20
CA GLU A 9 -0.89 -16.78 10.26
C GLU A 9 -0.78 -15.70 9.20
N LEU A 10 0.42 -15.12 9.02
CA LEU A 10 0.66 -14.12 7.97
C LEU A 10 0.44 -14.69 6.58
N LEU A 11 0.93 -15.92 6.32
CA LEU A 11 0.72 -16.58 5.05
C LEU A 11 -0.76 -16.83 4.78
N ASP A 12 -1.52 -17.25 5.79
CA ASP A 12 -2.95 -17.46 5.67
C ASP A 12 -3.68 -16.16 5.38
N MET A 13 -3.29 -15.07 6.04
CA MET A 13 -3.85 -13.74 5.77
C MET A 13 -3.59 -13.32 4.33
N LEU A 14 -2.38 -13.53 3.81
CA LEU A 14 -2.03 -13.21 2.43
C LEU A 14 -2.84 -14.03 1.44
N ARG A 15 -3.04 -15.32 1.72
CA ARG A 15 -3.84 -16.19 0.87
C ARG A 15 -5.31 -15.78 0.82
N LYS A 16 -5.84 -15.28 1.93
CA LYS A 16 -7.23 -14.86 2.05
C LYS A 16 -7.47 -13.43 1.61
N ALA A 17 -6.39 -12.66 1.38
CA ALA A 17 -6.52 -11.27 0.97
C ALA A 17 -7.14 -11.18 -0.43
N THR A 18 -8.06 -10.23 -0.59
CA THR A 18 -8.63 -9.93 -1.91
C THR A 18 -7.55 -9.35 -2.82
N PRO A 19 -7.70 -9.44 -4.16
CA PRO A 19 -6.75 -8.80 -5.06
C PRO A 19 -6.58 -7.31 -4.79
N GLU A 20 -7.66 -6.61 -4.44
CA GLU A 20 -7.63 -5.19 -4.10
C GLU A 20 -6.76 -4.94 -2.87
N ARG A 21 -6.88 -5.78 -1.83
CA ARG A 21 -6.08 -5.65 -0.62
C ARG A 21 -4.60 -5.90 -0.89
N LYS A 22 -4.28 -6.87 -1.75
CA LYS A 22 -2.91 -7.11 -2.18
C LYS A 22 -2.34 -5.90 -2.91
N ASN A 23 -3.15 -5.27 -3.77
CA ASN A 23 -2.74 -4.06 -4.48
C ASN A 23 -2.46 -2.91 -3.50
N LEU A 24 -3.28 -2.74 -2.47
CA LEU A 24 -3.01 -1.73 -1.44
C LEU A 24 -1.69 -1.99 -0.74
N MET A 25 -1.40 -3.23 -0.40
CA MET A 25 -0.12 -3.62 0.19
C MET A 25 1.05 -3.29 -0.74
N LEU A 26 0.91 -3.59 -2.03
CA LEU A 26 1.94 -3.28 -3.03
C LEU A 26 2.15 -1.77 -3.17
N ILE A 27 1.09 -0.98 -3.10
CA ILE A 27 1.17 0.48 -3.13
C ILE A 27 1.98 0.98 -1.92
N THR A 28 1.70 0.48 -0.73
CA THR A 28 2.43 0.89 0.47
C THR A 28 3.90 0.49 0.41
N LEU A 29 4.20 -0.70 -0.08
CA LEU A 29 5.58 -1.16 -0.26
C LEU A 29 6.32 -0.29 -1.28
N THR A 30 5.68 0.02 -2.40
CA THR A 30 6.26 0.89 -3.43
C THR A 30 6.52 2.29 -2.88
N ALA A 31 5.57 2.84 -2.13
CA ALA A 31 5.73 4.16 -1.52
C ALA A 31 6.89 4.17 -0.52
N GLY A 32 7.00 3.15 0.31
CA GLY A 32 8.12 3.02 1.25
C GLY A 32 9.47 2.95 0.54
N ALA A 33 9.54 2.18 -0.55
CA ALA A 33 10.75 2.08 -1.36
C ALA A 33 11.14 3.44 -1.96
N HIS A 34 10.16 4.17 -2.50
CA HIS A 34 10.42 5.51 -3.05
C HIS A 34 10.93 6.48 -1.99
N LEU A 35 10.42 6.41 -0.77
CA LEU A 35 10.93 7.23 0.34
C LEU A 35 12.39 6.93 0.66
N ASP A 36 12.82 5.68 0.45
CA ASP A 36 14.20 5.27 0.65
C ASP A 36 15.08 5.52 -0.57
N GLY A 37 14.55 6.16 -1.62
CA GLY A 37 15.29 6.45 -2.83
C GLY A 37 15.29 5.34 -3.86
N ILE A 38 14.59 4.25 -3.62
CA ILE A 38 14.47 3.13 -4.55
C ILE A 38 13.25 3.37 -5.42
N THR A 39 13.46 3.80 -6.67
CA THR A 39 12.38 4.20 -7.57
C THR A 39 12.08 3.18 -8.66
N GLU A 40 12.66 1.98 -8.56
CA GLU A 40 12.51 0.92 -9.56
C GLU A 40 11.14 0.24 -9.49
N PHE A 41 10.49 0.31 -8.35
CA PHE A 41 9.19 -0.34 -8.16
C PHE A 41 8.07 0.53 -8.73
N GLU A 42 7.17 -0.10 -9.47
CA GLU A 42 6.00 0.55 -10.04
C GLU A 42 4.74 0.14 -9.29
N LEU A 43 3.74 1.03 -9.33
CA LEU A 43 2.45 0.73 -8.72
C LEU A 43 1.74 -0.38 -9.50
N PRO A 44 0.94 -1.23 -8.81
CA PRO A 44 0.10 -2.19 -9.51
C PRO A 44 -0.93 -1.45 -10.36
N GLN A 45 -1.32 -2.05 -11.49
CA GLN A 45 -2.35 -1.49 -12.34
C GLN A 45 -3.72 -1.74 -11.71
N CYS A 46 -4.47 -0.67 -11.47
CA CYS A 46 -5.79 -0.74 -10.85
C CYS A 46 -6.77 0.10 -11.67
N SER A 47 -8.07 -0.19 -11.52
CA SER A 47 -9.10 0.65 -12.08
C SER A 47 -9.14 1.99 -11.35
N LEU A 48 -9.75 3.00 -11.98
CA LEU A 48 -9.93 4.31 -11.34
C LEU A 48 -10.72 4.19 -10.03
N ALA A 49 -11.76 3.38 -10.03
CA ALA A 49 -12.57 3.16 -8.83
C ALA A 49 -11.73 2.54 -7.71
N GLU A 50 -10.87 1.57 -8.03
CA GLU A 50 -10.00 0.94 -7.04
C GLU A 50 -8.97 1.94 -6.51
N TYR A 51 -8.35 2.75 -7.36
CA TYR A 51 -7.41 3.78 -6.92
C TYR A 51 -8.07 4.79 -5.97
N LYS A 52 -9.32 5.17 -6.24
CA LYS A 52 -10.07 6.06 -5.35
C LYS A 52 -10.24 5.45 -3.96
N ARG A 53 -10.55 4.15 -3.90
CA ARG A 53 -10.67 3.44 -2.62
C ARG A 53 -9.33 3.37 -1.90
N HIS A 54 -8.25 3.15 -2.62
CA HIS A 54 -6.90 3.13 -2.04
C HIS A 54 -6.51 4.50 -1.48
N ILE A 55 -6.82 5.57 -2.20
CA ILE A 55 -6.57 6.93 -1.70
C ILE A 55 -7.34 7.17 -0.40
N LYS A 56 -8.59 6.73 -0.33
CA LYS A 56 -9.40 6.88 0.88
C LYS A 56 -8.75 6.13 2.06
N ALA A 57 -8.30 4.90 1.84
CA ALA A 57 -7.63 4.10 2.86
C ALA A 57 -6.32 4.76 3.30
N LEU A 58 -5.51 5.25 2.34
CA LEU A 58 -4.25 5.92 2.63
C LEU A 58 -4.45 7.23 3.39
N ARG A 59 -5.48 8.01 3.05
CA ARG A 59 -5.82 9.22 3.80
C ARG A 59 -6.17 8.91 5.25
N GLN A 60 -6.90 7.82 5.47
CA GLN A 60 -7.23 7.38 6.81
C GLN A 60 -5.96 7.03 7.59
N MET A 61 -5.04 6.30 6.99
CA MET A 61 -3.74 6.00 7.60
C MET A 61 -2.95 7.27 7.90
N GLN A 62 -2.97 8.24 6.97
CA GLN A 62 -2.27 9.50 7.10
C GLN A 62 -2.75 10.30 8.33
N HIS A 63 -4.02 10.21 8.67
CA HIS A 63 -4.61 10.98 9.77
C HIS A 63 -4.67 10.22 11.09
N THR A 64 -4.77 8.89 11.05
CA THR A 64 -5.06 8.11 12.26
C THR A 64 -3.89 7.28 12.76
N ASP A 65 -2.91 6.98 11.90
CA ASP A 65 -1.80 6.13 12.32
C ASP A 65 -0.84 6.92 13.22
N PRO A 66 -0.48 6.37 14.40
CA PRO A 66 0.43 7.05 15.33
C PRO A 66 1.88 7.05 14.87
N THR A 67 2.26 6.19 13.90
CA THR A 67 3.63 6.04 13.45
C THR A 67 3.96 7.09 12.37
N PRO A 68 4.92 8.01 12.63
CA PRO A 68 5.27 9.03 11.63
C PRO A 68 5.69 8.46 10.28
N TYR A 69 6.44 7.34 10.29
CA TYR A 69 6.87 6.68 9.05
C TYR A 69 5.69 6.21 8.21
N ILE A 70 4.69 5.59 8.84
CA ILE A 70 3.49 5.10 8.13
C ILE A 70 2.70 6.27 7.55
N ARG A 71 2.62 7.40 8.26
CA ARG A 71 1.98 8.60 7.72
C ARG A 71 2.70 9.13 6.48
N GLN A 72 4.03 9.08 6.46
CA GLN A 72 4.82 9.46 5.29
C GLN A 72 4.60 8.49 4.12
N VAL A 73 4.56 7.20 4.40
CA VAL A 73 4.27 6.18 3.39
C VAL A 73 2.90 6.41 2.76
N ALA A 74 1.89 6.71 3.59
CA ALA A 74 0.54 6.99 3.09
C ALA A 74 0.52 8.23 2.19
N THR A 75 1.19 9.30 2.59
CA THR A 75 1.30 10.53 1.79
C THR A 75 1.96 10.25 0.45
N LYS A 76 3.07 9.50 0.46
CA LYS A 76 3.79 9.16 -0.77
C LYS A 76 2.95 8.27 -1.67
N GLY A 77 2.22 7.32 -1.11
CA GLY A 77 1.31 6.46 -1.88
C GLY A 77 0.24 7.25 -2.61
N ILE A 78 -0.37 8.23 -1.94
CA ILE A 78 -1.36 9.10 -2.56
C ILE A 78 -0.73 9.90 -3.72
N GLU A 79 0.45 10.45 -3.52
CA GLU A 79 1.17 11.19 -4.56
C GLU A 79 1.44 10.32 -5.80
N LEU A 80 1.92 9.09 -5.58
CA LEU A 80 2.22 8.16 -6.67
C LEU A 80 0.97 7.79 -7.45
N ILE A 81 -0.14 7.54 -6.77
CA ILE A 81 -1.41 7.24 -7.44
C ILE A 81 -1.85 8.41 -8.31
N ARG A 82 -1.74 9.64 -7.80
CA ARG A 82 -2.13 10.83 -8.55
C ARG A 82 -1.26 11.07 -9.78
N GLU A 83 0.00 10.63 -9.75
CA GLU A 83 0.89 10.75 -10.92
C GLU A 83 0.46 9.81 -12.04
N VAL A 84 0.07 8.58 -11.73
CA VAL A 84 -0.32 7.59 -12.74
C VAL A 84 -1.79 7.68 -13.11
N CYS A 85 -2.63 8.24 -12.26
CA CYS A 85 -4.06 8.35 -12.48
C CYS A 85 -4.55 9.69 -11.90
N PRO A 86 -4.57 10.77 -12.72
CA PRO A 86 -5.04 12.07 -12.25
C PRO A 86 -6.51 11.99 -11.83
N ILE A 87 -6.74 12.03 -10.53
CA ILE A 87 -8.08 11.97 -9.95
C ILE A 87 -8.49 13.39 -9.56
N LYS A 88 -9.57 13.82 -10.16
CA LYS A 88 -10.15 15.13 -9.85
C LYS A 88 -11.07 15.04 -8.64
#